data_516f289ad3d811f16e18e4e995b3daae
#
_entry.id   516f289ad3d811f16e18e4e995b3daae
#
_cell.length_a   1.000
_cell.length_b   1.000
_cell.length_c   1.000
_cell.angle_alpha   90.00
_cell.angle_beta   90.00
_cell.angle_gamma   90.00
#
_symmetry.space_group_name_H-M   'P 1'
#
loop_
_entity.id
_entity.type
_entity.pdbx_description
1 polymer ?
#
loop_
_entity_poly.entity_id
_entity_poly.type
_entity_poly.pdbx_seq_one_letter_code
_entity_poly.pdbx_strand_id
1 'polypeptide(L)'
;AVSKLEAQWWTDADAFDPYRFMPEREADVVPGTYIPFGLGPHTCIGAGFAQAESTLILGSVARRFDAFIKNGEAVRPAARLTTRPRNEIMMTVRAR
;
A
#
# COMPACT_ATOMS: atom_id res chain seq x y z
N ALA A 1 12.34 -4.27 5.32
CA ALA A 1 12.38 -4.40 3.87
C ALA A 1 11.16 -3.69 3.31
N VAL A 2 11.37 -2.71 2.51
CA VAL A 2 10.29 -1.99 1.83
C VAL A 2 10.03 -2.74 0.56
N SER A 3 8.84 -3.26 0.38
CA SER A 3 8.37 -3.69 -0.92
C SER A 3 8.12 -2.46 -1.79
N LYS A 4 9.19 -1.73 -2.10
CA LYS A 4 9.12 -0.69 -3.12
C LYS A 4 9.07 -1.39 -4.46
N LEU A 5 8.14 -1.01 -5.30
CA LEU A 5 8.13 -1.48 -6.67
C LEU A 5 9.39 -0.93 -7.36
N GLU A 6 10.15 -1.83 -7.98
CA GLU A 6 11.38 -1.47 -8.68
C GLU A 6 11.08 -1.24 -10.15
N ALA A 7 11.56 -0.13 -10.70
CA ALA A 7 11.29 0.26 -12.08
C ALA A 7 11.79 -0.74 -13.13
N GLN A 8 12.77 -1.56 -12.77
CA GLN A 8 13.24 -2.64 -13.64
C GLN A 8 12.22 -3.78 -13.82
N TRP A 9 11.27 -3.93 -12.89
CA TRP A 9 10.27 -5.00 -12.89
C TRP A 9 8.84 -4.50 -13.05
N TRP A 10 8.62 -3.20 -12.80
CA TRP A 10 7.27 -2.63 -12.76
C TRP A 10 7.18 -1.40 -13.64
N THR A 11 6.26 -1.42 -14.58
CA THR A 11 5.90 -0.23 -15.36
C THR A 11 5.31 0.82 -14.41
N ASP A 12 5.78 2.07 -14.54
CA ASP A 12 5.35 3.18 -13.69
C ASP A 12 5.39 2.85 -12.19
N ALA A 13 6.53 2.35 -11.74
CA ALA A 13 6.73 1.85 -10.36
C ALA A 13 6.38 2.87 -9.26
N ASP A 14 6.52 4.16 -9.55
CA ASP A 14 6.20 5.25 -8.61
C ASP A 14 4.71 5.68 -8.68
N ALA A 15 3.95 5.21 -9.67
CA ALA A 15 2.54 5.51 -9.79
C ALA A 15 1.71 4.67 -8.81
N PHE A 16 0.76 5.32 -8.13
CA PHE A 16 -0.26 4.61 -7.36
C PHE A 16 -1.31 4.04 -8.32
N ASP A 17 -1.13 2.79 -8.71
CA ASP A 17 -2.04 2.06 -9.59
C ASP A 17 -2.49 0.75 -8.93
N PRO A 18 -3.60 0.74 -8.18
CA PRO A 18 -4.12 -0.47 -7.57
C PRO A 18 -4.62 -1.49 -8.58
N TYR A 19 -4.97 -1.08 -9.79
CA TYR A 19 -5.44 -1.97 -10.86
C TYR A 19 -4.37 -2.92 -11.39
N ARG A 20 -3.08 -2.66 -11.09
CA ARG A 20 -2.00 -3.59 -11.46
C ARG A 20 -2.11 -4.96 -10.78
N PHE A 21 -2.88 -5.08 -9.72
CA PHE A 21 -3.13 -6.31 -8.97
C PHE A 21 -4.48 -6.97 -9.30
N MET A 22 -5.17 -6.48 -10.32
CA MET A 22 -6.42 -7.11 -10.77
C MET A 22 -6.12 -8.42 -11.53
N PRO A 23 -7.06 -9.39 -11.49
CA PRO A 23 -6.86 -10.69 -12.15
C PRO A 23 -6.48 -10.59 -13.63
N GLU A 24 -7.01 -9.60 -14.35
CA GLU A 24 -6.75 -9.38 -15.78
C GLU A 24 -5.30 -8.97 -16.06
N ARG A 25 -4.59 -8.48 -15.03
CA ARG A 25 -3.19 -8.03 -15.11
C ARG A 25 -2.22 -8.88 -14.28
N GLU A 26 -2.68 -10.03 -13.80
CA GLU A 26 -1.84 -10.93 -13.00
C GLU A 26 -0.57 -11.36 -13.75
N ALA A 27 -0.66 -11.51 -15.07
CA ALA A 27 0.48 -11.85 -15.92
C ALA A 27 1.56 -10.76 -16.00
N ASP A 28 1.23 -9.51 -15.64
CA ASP A 28 2.19 -8.38 -15.61
C ASP A 28 3.04 -8.42 -14.33
N VAL A 29 2.64 -9.21 -13.33
CA VAL A 29 3.33 -9.30 -12.06
C VAL A 29 4.42 -10.34 -12.12
N VAL A 30 5.68 -9.90 -12.11
CA VAL A 30 6.81 -10.83 -12.07
C VAL A 30 6.87 -11.50 -10.69
N PRO A 31 6.85 -12.84 -10.62
CA PRO A 31 6.88 -13.56 -9.36
C PRO A 31 8.06 -13.16 -8.46
N GLY A 32 7.79 -12.90 -7.19
CA GLY A 32 8.81 -12.51 -6.20
C GLY A 32 9.17 -11.02 -6.19
N THR A 33 8.59 -10.20 -7.05
CA THR A 33 8.85 -8.75 -7.07
C THR A 33 7.94 -7.94 -6.12
N TYR A 34 6.86 -8.55 -5.65
CA TYR A 34 5.94 -7.96 -4.68
C TYR A 34 5.82 -8.86 -3.45
N ILE A 35 6.54 -8.54 -2.39
CA ILE A 35 6.64 -9.34 -1.16
C ILE A 35 6.39 -8.52 0.10
N PRO A 36 5.22 -7.87 0.24
CA PRO A 36 4.94 -6.94 1.35
C PRO A 36 5.05 -7.60 2.72
N PHE A 37 4.84 -8.90 2.82
CA PHE A 37 4.88 -9.68 4.05
C PHE A 37 6.05 -10.67 4.13
N GLY A 38 7.06 -10.51 3.28
CA GLY A 38 8.17 -11.45 3.18
C GLY A 38 7.84 -12.67 2.35
N LEU A 39 8.78 -13.62 2.28
CA LEU A 39 8.68 -14.82 1.46
C LEU A 39 9.32 -16.02 2.18
N GLY A 40 8.80 -17.22 1.89
CA GLY A 40 9.34 -18.49 2.40
C GLY A 40 9.15 -18.65 3.91
N PRO A 41 10.09 -19.33 4.63
CA PRO A 41 9.97 -19.64 6.04
C PRO A 41 9.83 -18.42 6.97
N HIS A 42 10.20 -17.24 6.50
CA HIS A 42 10.13 -15.98 7.23
C HIS A 42 8.96 -15.10 6.82
N THR A 43 7.96 -15.65 6.14
CA THR A 43 6.71 -14.92 5.83
C THR A 43 6.04 -14.47 7.13
N CYS A 44 5.53 -13.24 7.13
CA CYS A 44 4.84 -12.68 8.28
C CYS A 44 3.64 -13.54 8.69
N ILE A 45 3.65 -14.04 9.91
CA ILE A 45 2.55 -14.85 10.46
C ILE A 45 1.22 -14.08 10.53
N GLY A 46 1.29 -12.75 10.66
CA GLY A 46 0.12 -11.87 10.73
C GLY A 46 -0.39 -11.39 9.37
N ALA A 47 0.15 -11.86 8.24
CA ALA A 47 -0.20 -11.35 6.90
C ALA A 47 -1.70 -11.42 6.61
N GLY A 48 -2.34 -12.56 6.83
CA GLY A 48 -3.78 -12.74 6.60
C GLY A 48 -4.63 -11.83 7.50
N PHE A 49 -4.26 -11.70 8.77
CA PHE A 49 -4.94 -10.80 9.69
C PHE A 49 -4.82 -9.34 9.23
N ALA A 50 -3.61 -8.90 8.91
CA ALA A 50 -3.34 -7.53 8.46
C ALA A 50 -4.10 -7.18 7.17
N GLN A 51 -4.18 -8.11 6.23
CA GLN A 51 -4.96 -7.93 5.00
C GLN A 51 -6.45 -7.79 5.27
N ALA A 52 -7.02 -8.67 6.09
CA ALA A 52 -8.43 -8.62 6.45
C ALA A 52 -8.77 -7.32 7.20
N GLU A 53 -7.98 -6.96 8.21
CA GLU A 53 -8.14 -5.75 8.99
C GLU A 53 -8.06 -4.50 8.11
N SER A 54 -7.02 -4.39 7.27
CA SER A 54 -6.84 -3.25 6.36
C SER A 54 -8.01 -3.11 5.38
N THR A 55 -8.50 -4.21 4.84
CA THR A 55 -9.65 -4.21 3.92
C THR A 55 -10.92 -3.72 4.61
N LEU A 56 -11.19 -4.19 5.82
CA LEU A 56 -12.36 -3.79 6.60
C LEU A 56 -12.29 -2.31 6.99
N ILE A 57 -11.13 -1.84 7.45
CA ILE A 57 -10.93 -0.44 7.83
C ILE A 57 -11.09 0.47 6.61
N LEU A 58 -10.37 0.19 5.52
CA LEU A 58 -10.43 1.00 4.30
C LEU A 58 -11.84 1.01 3.70
N GLY A 59 -12.50 -0.14 3.63
CA GLY A 59 -13.87 -0.25 3.13
C GLY A 59 -14.86 0.52 4.01
N SER A 60 -14.71 0.46 5.34
CA SER A 60 -15.57 1.17 6.29
C SER A 60 -15.40 2.68 6.19
N VAL A 61 -14.17 3.15 6.04
CA VAL A 61 -13.86 4.58 5.89
C VAL A 61 -14.36 5.08 4.53
N ALA A 62 -14.01 4.39 3.44
CA ALA A 62 -14.34 4.80 2.07
C ALA A 62 -15.86 4.85 1.80
N ARG A 63 -16.65 4.04 2.51
CA ARG A 63 -18.12 4.10 2.41
C ARG A 63 -18.74 5.35 3.02
N ARG A 64 -18.08 5.98 3.97
CA ARG A 64 -18.67 7.05 4.80
C ARG A 64 -18.01 8.40 4.60
N PHE A 65 -16.76 8.40 4.14
CA PHE A 65 -15.94 9.60 4.13
C PHE A 65 -15.15 9.73 2.83
N ASP A 66 -15.00 10.97 2.40
CA ASP A 66 -13.97 11.38 1.46
C ASP A 66 -12.83 12.03 2.25
N ALA A 67 -11.60 11.62 1.96
CA ALA A 67 -10.41 12.09 2.65
C ALA A 67 -9.42 12.70 1.66
N PHE A 68 -8.94 13.91 1.97
CA PHE A 68 -8.03 14.67 1.13
C PHE A 68 -6.81 15.08 1.93
N ILE A 69 -5.61 14.90 1.36
CA ILE A 69 -4.37 15.37 2.01
C ILE A 69 -4.40 16.89 2.04
N LYS A 70 -4.21 17.46 3.23
CA LYS A 70 -4.13 18.90 3.42
C LYS A 70 -2.79 19.40 2.86
N ASN A 71 -2.81 20.48 2.09
CA ASN A 71 -1.63 21.17 1.52
C ASN A 71 -0.85 20.41 0.42
N GLY A 72 -1.33 19.28 -0.08
CA GLY A 72 -0.67 18.58 -1.19
C GLY A 72 0.77 18.13 -0.92
N GLU A 73 1.17 18.01 0.35
CA GLU A 73 2.52 17.58 0.71
C GLU A 73 2.78 16.14 0.27
N ALA A 74 3.92 15.92 -0.37
CA ALA A 74 4.34 14.58 -0.75
C ALA A 74 4.63 13.74 0.50
N VAL A 75 3.92 12.62 0.64
CA VAL A 75 4.17 11.66 1.70
C VAL A 75 5.49 10.95 1.43
N ARG A 76 6.46 11.13 2.31
CA ARG A 76 7.77 10.48 2.21
C ARG A 76 7.85 9.29 3.18
N PRO A 77 8.30 8.12 2.72
CA PRO A 77 8.49 6.99 3.59
C PRO A 77 9.71 7.19 4.51
N ALA A 78 9.61 6.67 5.72
CA ALA A 78 10.74 6.51 6.63
C ALA A 78 10.88 5.04 6.98
N ALA A 79 12.06 4.48 6.70
CA ALA A 79 12.40 3.12 7.10
C ALA A 79 12.75 3.10 8.59
N ARG A 80 12.02 2.26 9.33
CA ARG A 80 12.31 1.88 10.72
C ARG A 80 12.15 0.35 10.82
N LEU A 81 11.74 -0.16 11.95
CA LEU A 81 11.35 -1.58 12.04
C LEU A 81 10.22 -1.89 11.03
N THR A 82 9.28 -0.97 10.88
CA THR A 82 8.28 -0.95 9.81
C THR A 82 8.39 0.34 9.02
N THR A 83 8.02 0.32 7.75
CA THR A 83 7.94 1.55 6.94
C THR A 83 6.71 2.34 7.33
N ARG A 84 6.87 3.61 7.58
CA ARG A 84 5.78 4.54 7.91
C ARG A 84 6.05 5.91 7.30
N PRO A 85 5.03 6.79 7.22
CA PRO A 85 5.25 8.18 6.84
C PRO A 85 6.29 8.83 7.75
N ARG A 86 7.17 9.65 7.17
CA ARG A 86 8.19 10.40 7.93
C ARG A 86 7.54 11.42 8.84
N ASN A 87 6.52 12.10 8.34
CA ASN A 87 5.80 13.16 9.03
C ASN A 87 4.34 12.74 9.22
N GLU A 88 3.62 13.44 10.09
CA GLU A 88 2.18 13.31 10.20
C GLU A 88 1.49 13.67 8.90
N ILE A 89 0.50 12.90 8.50
CA ILE A 89 -0.32 13.19 7.32
C ILE A 89 -1.60 13.86 7.79
N MET A 90 -1.66 15.18 7.62
CA MET A 90 -2.88 15.93 7.91
C MET A 90 -3.88 15.77 6.78
N MET A 91 -5.09 15.39 7.11
CA MET A 91 -6.15 15.14 6.14
C MET A 91 -7.40 15.94 6.48
N THR A 92 -8.10 16.43 5.46
CA THR A 92 -9.47 16.93 5.57
C THR A 92 -10.41 15.78 5.25
N VAL A 93 -11.36 15.52 6.14
CA VAL A 93 -12.35 14.44 6.00
C VAL A 93 -13.74 15.05 5.87
N ARG A 94 -14.52 14.57 4.89
CA ARG A 94 -15.91 14.93 4.68
C ARG A 94 -16.77 13.67 4.76
N ALA A 95 -17.90 13.76 5.42
CA ALA A 95 -18.92 12.72 5.35
C ALA A 95 -19.55 12.71 3.94
N ARG A 96 -19.81 11.52 3.43
CA ARG A 96 -20.54 11.29 2.18
C ARG A 96 -22.04 11.35 2.40
#